data_486e6f1ff4fd3d5c719f9fd9b02ef04d
#
_entry.id   486e6f1ff4fd3d5c719f9fd9b02ef04d
#
_cell.length_a   1.000
_cell.length_b   1.000
_cell.length_c   1.000
_cell.angle_alpha   90.00
_cell.angle_beta   90.00
_cell.angle_gamma   90.00
#
_symmetry.space_group_name_H-M   'P 1'
#
loop_
_entity.id
_entity.type
_entity.pdbx_description
1 polymer ?
#
loop_
_entity_poly.entity_id
_entity_poly.type
_entity_poly.pdbx_seq_one_letter_code
_entity_poly.pdbx_strand_id
1 'polypeptide(L)'
;MKYILIHEISHVLGFGITFFEDLGFLYTERKNGLTKDYLNSTKVIEKAKMHFNCNNIKGVELENFGGSGSALSHWEARYMLGDYMISTNYQEIAISDITLAYFEDTGIYKVNYYTGGLFRYGKNRGCSFLEQDCIYDDGEKTKFPNEFCTIPGEYVCGSSHISRGDCYIVKYYDLLDNRFTYYPDKYVGGFGPSDYCPISYRFYDENIDDLEKDYYYPFNCKYGVNIYEKIGEAIGEYSACFESSLVPQNLNIFLNFNYSICYEIKCNREKKEIIISIGDKTITCPKYETILTNPNGFTGKLKCPDYNMVCTSEIWCNELFDCIDKKSLSDLDTYTYNQNKGYFLGLNKLENIFKIILFFFL
;
A
#
# COMPACT_ATOMS: atom_id res chain seq x y z
N MET A 1 9.88 -12.66 4.01
CA MET A 1 11.37 -12.79 3.97
C MET A 1 12.04 -11.93 2.87
N LYS A 2 11.60 -11.99 1.59
CA LYS A 2 12.21 -11.18 0.48
C LYS A 2 12.20 -9.66 0.76
N TYR A 3 11.10 -9.13 1.25
CA TYR A 3 10.96 -7.68 1.52
C TYR A 3 11.87 -7.17 2.61
N ILE A 4 11.99 -7.92 3.70
CA ILE A 4 12.87 -7.57 4.81
C ILE A 4 14.32 -7.50 4.30
N LEU A 5 14.74 -8.47 3.49
CA LEU A 5 16.09 -8.47 2.94
C LEU A 5 16.36 -7.26 2.04
N ILE A 6 15.39 -6.87 1.19
CA ILE A 6 15.54 -5.70 0.32
C ILE A 6 15.53 -4.41 1.15
N HIS A 7 14.71 -4.35 2.18
CA HIS A 7 14.68 -3.25 3.13
C HIS A 7 16.06 -3.06 3.77
N GLU A 8 16.64 -4.10 4.37
CA GLU A 8 17.97 -4.02 4.99
C GLU A 8 19.08 -3.69 3.99
N ILE A 9 19.01 -4.26 2.79
CA ILE A 9 19.97 -3.92 1.72
C ILE A 9 19.83 -2.44 1.34
N SER A 10 18.63 -1.88 1.32
CA SER A 10 18.43 -0.46 1.00
C SER A 10 19.05 0.47 2.04
N HIS A 11 19.05 0.09 3.32
CA HIS A 11 19.83 0.81 4.33
C HIS A 11 21.34 0.77 4.03
N VAL A 12 21.86 -0.39 3.68
CA VAL A 12 23.27 -0.53 3.28
C VAL A 12 23.59 0.27 2.02
N LEU A 13 22.65 0.38 1.09
CA LEU A 13 22.77 1.18 -0.13
C LEU A 13 22.59 2.69 0.10
N GLY A 14 22.34 3.11 1.34
CA GLY A 14 22.33 4.52 1.72
C GLY A 14 20.95 5.11 2.04
N PHE A 15 19.90 4.29 2.19
CA PHE A 15 18.63 4.82 2.69
C PHE A 15 18.69 4.95 4.22
N GLY A 16 19.08 6.11 4.72
CA GLY A 16 19.20 6.35 6.15
C GLY A 16 19.72 7.74 6.48
N ILE A 17 19.54 8.14 7.73
CA ILE A 17 19.76 9.52 8.22
C ILE A 17 21.14 10.08 7.85
N THR A 18 22.20 9.30 8.05
CA THR A 18 23.58 9.77 7.77
C THR A 18 23.75 10.18 6.30
N PHE A 19 23.22 9.36 5.39
CA PHE A 19 23.28 9.69 3.96
C PHE A 19 22.38 10.90 3.61
N PHE A 20 21.22 11.01 4.23
CA PHE A 20 20.33 12.14 4.01
C PHE A 20 20.99 13.45 4.44
N GLU A 21 21.70 13.45 5.59
CA GLU A 21 22.46 14.60 6.09
C GLU A 21 23.65 14.94 5.18
N ASP A 22 24.48 13.95 4.85
CA ASP A 22 25.67 14.13 4.03
C ASP A 22 25.34 14.69 2.64
N LEU A 23 24.20 14.29 2.06
CA LEU A 23 23.71 14.77 0.76
C LEU A 23 22.94 16.10 0.86
N GLY A 24 22.66 16.58 2.06
CA GLY A 24 21.87 17.79 2.27
C GLY A 24 20.39 17.66 1.88
N PHE A 25 19.84 16.46 1.99
CA PHE A 25 18.46 16.14 1.61
C PHE A 25 17.46 16.21 2.75
N LEU A 26 17.87 16.71 3.91
CA LEU A 26 16.98 16.88 5.05
C LEU A 26 16.43 18.29 5.13
N TYR A 27 15.14 18.36 5.40
CA TYR A 27 14.43 19.57 5.74
C TYR A 27 13.64 19.35 7.04
N THR A 28 13.84 20.18 8.03
CA THR A 28 13.18 20.07 9.34
C THR A 28 12.18 21.20 9.50
N GLU A 29 10.97 20.87 9.91
CA GLU A 29 9.91 21.84 10.23
C GLU A 29 9.32 21.55 11.61
N ARG A 30 9.00 22.60 12.34
CA ARG A 30 8.24 22.49 13.59
C ARG A 30 6.77 22.78 13.32
N LYS A 31 5.94 21.74 13.41
CA LYS A 31 4.50 21.83 13.17
C LYS A 31 3.74 21.24 14.36
N ASN A 32 2.76 21.99 14.89
CA ASN A 32 1.92 21.55 16.02
C ASN A 32 2.71 21.06 17.26
N GLY A 33 3.86 21.67 17.53
CA GLY A 33 4.73 21.29 18.66
C GLY A 33 5.60 20.05 18.41
N LEU A 34 5.52 19.42 17.25
CA LEU A 34 6.41 18.34 16.78
C LEU A 34 7.50 18.91 15.89
N THR A 35 8.69 18.37 16.04
CA THR A 35 9.73 18.49 15.04
C THR A 35 9.52 17.35 14.04
N LYS A 36 9.32 17.69 12.77
CA LYS A 36 9.12 16.74 11.68
C LYS A 36 10.25 16.91 10.69
N ASP A 37 10.84 15.80 10.29
CA ASP A 37 11.91 15.74 9.32
C ASP A 37 11.41 15.20 8.00
N TYR A 38 11.85 15.81 6.92
CA TYR A 38 11.42 15.51 5.57
C TYR A 38 12.62 15.25 4.67
N LEU A 39 12.52 14.26 3.83
CA LEU A 39 13.45 14.07 2.73
C LEU A 39 13.00 14.93 1.55
N ASN A 40 13.86 15.88 1.13
CA ASN A 40 13.49 16.96 0.22
C ASN A 40 14.32 17.00 -1.07
N SER A 41 14.90 15.88 -1.48
CA SER A 41 15.63 15.82 -2.74
C SER A 41 14.70 16.08 -3.95
N THR A 42 15.26 16.54 -5.05
CA THR A 42 14.50 17.09 -6.18
C THR A 42 13.51 16.10 -6.79
N LYS A 43 13.95 14.89 -7.09
CA LYS A 43 13.11 13.86 -7.71
C LYS A 43 12.12 13.24 -6.73
N VAL A 44 12.50 13.13 -5.46
CA VAL A 44 11.56 12.72 -4.39
C VAL A 44 10.37 13.67 -4.33
N ILE A 45 10.62 14.99 -4.31
CA ILE A 45 9.55 16.00 -4.33
C ILE A 45 8.72 15.89 -5.60
N GLU A 46 9.35 15.73 -6.76
CA GLU A 46 8.65 15.58 -8.04
C GLU A 46 7.71 14.37 -8.04
N LYS A 47 8.23 13.20 -7.67
CA LYS A 47 7.44 11.97 -7.61
C LYS A 47 6.33 12.02 -6.56
N ALA A 48 6.60 12.60 -5.41
CA ALA A 48 5.59 12.80 -4.37
C ALA A 48 4.46 13.73 -4.84
N LYS A 49 4.78 14.86 -5.50
CA LYS A 49 3.77 15.76 -6.09
C LYS A 49 2.88 15.03 -7.11
N MET A 50 3.48 14.20 -7.95
CA MET A 50 2.73 13.39 -8.92
C MET A 50 1.87 12.33 -8.23
N HIS A 51 2.41 11.63 -7.24
CA HIS A 51 1.72 10.56 -6.54
C HIS A 51 0.49 11.07 -5.77
N PHE A 52 0.70 12.06 -4.91
CA PHE A 52 -0.37 12.61 -4.08
C PHE A 52 -1.27 13.60 -4.83
N ASN A 53 -0.89 14.04 -6.04
CA ASN A 53 -1.54 15.13 -6.76
C ASN A 53 -1.57 16.43 -5.92
N CYS A 54 -0.41 16.79 -5.35
CA CYS A 54 -0.25 17.97 -4.49
C CYS A 54 1.02 18.75 -4.87
N ASN A 55 0.85 19.94 -5.43
CA ASN A 55 1.98 20.77 -5.89
C ASN A 55 2.75 21.47 -4.77
N ASN A 56 2.21 21.51 -3.55
CA ASN A 56 2.80 22.24 -2.43
C ASN A 56 3.79 21.42 -1.59
N ILE A 57 4.06 20.17 -1.97
CA ILE A 57 5.00 19.29 -1.27
C ILE A 57 6.41 19.89 -1.30
N LYS A 58 7.03 20.00 -0.13
CA LYS A 58 8.42 20.45 0.06
C LYS A 58 9.37 19.31 0.41
N GLY A 59 8.86 18.16 0.76
CA GLY A 59 9.55 16.94 1.12
C GLY A 59 8.58 15.86 1.51
N VAL A 60 9.05 14.63 1.66
CA VAL A 60 8.27 13.48 2.16
C VAL A 60 8.70 13.21 3.59
N GLU A 61 7.74 13.10 4.50
CA GLU A 61 7.98 12.97 5.93
C GLU A 61 8.68 11.65 6.26
N LEU A 62 9.66 11.73 7.16
CA LEU A 62 10.35 10.59 7.72
C LEU A 62 9.73 10.21 9.08
N GLU A 63 9.82 8.93 9.43
CA GLU A 63 9.34 8.38 10.69
C GLU A 63 9.93 9.14 11.90
N ASN A 64 9.07 9.58 12.78
CA ASN A 64 9.46 10.37 13.94
C ASN A 64 9.59 9.54 15.23
N PHE A 65 9.06 8.30 15.24
CA PHE A 65 8.97 7.44 16.40
C PHE A 65 9.81 6.18 16.31
N GLY A 66 9.82 5.37 17.39
CA GLY A 66 10.52 4.09 17.42
C GLY A 66 11.99 4.15 17.82
N GLY A 67 12.51 5.32 18.19
CA GLY A 67 13.91 5.52 18.64
C GLY A 67 14.92 5.34 17.52
N SER A 68 16.21 5.13 17.90
CA SER A 68 17.36 5.14 16.96
C SER A 68 17.32 4.05 15.88
N GLY A 69 16.45 3.03 16.01
CA GLY A 69 16.32 1.97 15.02
C GLY A 69 15.29 2.26 13.94
N SER A 70 14.36 3.19 14.15
CA SER A 70 13.25 3.49 13.22
C SER A 70 13.25 4.95 12.80
N ALA A 71 13.38 5.87 13.77
CA ALA A 71 13.30 7.30 13.49
C ALA A 71 14.36 7.75 12.47
N LEU A 72 13.93 8.59 11.55
CA LEU A 72 14.74 9.26 10.53
C LEU A 72 15.41 8.34 9.49
N SER A 73 15.21 7.03 9.58
CA SER A 73 15.74 6.07 8.60
C SER A 73 14.67 5.34 7.82
N HIS A 74 13.41 5.75 7.98
CA HIS A 74 12.24 5.19 7.33
C HIS A 74 11.28 6.29 6.91
N TRP A 75 10.39 5.99 5.97
CA TRP A 75 9.26 6.85 5.66
C TRP A 75 8.23 6.83 6.79
N GLU A 76 7.60 7.98 7.02
CA GLU A 76 6.44 8.07 7.91
C GLU A 76 5.27 7.25 7.36
N ALA A 77 4.87 6.20 8.11
CA ALA A 77 3.85 5.26 7.64
C ALA A 77 2.46 5.89 7.50
N ARG A 78 2.18 7.01 8.20
CA ARG A 78 0.95 7.78 8.03
C ARG A 78 0.73 8.21 6.57
N TYR A 79 1.79 8.41 5.80
CA TYR A 79 1.75 8.90 4.42
C TYR A 79 2.25 7.89 3.40
N MET A 80 3.13 6.98 3.83
CA MET A 80 3.81 6.04 2.93
C MET A 80 3.51 4.57 3.26
N LEU A 81 2.36 4.29 3.88
CA LEU A 81 1.97 2.93 4.25
C LEU A 81 1.98 2.01 3.04
N GLY A 82 2.72 0.92 3.14
CA GLY A 82 2.94 -0.02 2.04
C GLY A 82 4.18 0.25 1.20
N ASP A 83 4.88 1.39 1.36
CA ASP A 83 6.24 1.47 0.83
C ASP A 83 7.16 0.52 1.63
N TYR A 84 8.07 -0.17 0.93
CA TYR A 84 8.94 -1.15 1.59
C TYR A 84 9.96 -0.52 2.57
N MET A 85 10.17 0.80 2.54
CA MET A 85 11.04 1.54 3.46
C MET A 85 10.30 2.20 4.62
N ILE A 86 9.10 1.75 4.98
CA ILE A 86 8.48 2.09 6.28
C ILE A 86 9.08 1.22 7.39
N SER A 87 8.99 1.69 8.65
CA SER A 87 9.56 1.03 9.83
C SER A 87 8.83 -0.23 10.29
N THR A 88 7.81 -0.66 9.58
CA THR A 88 6.94 -1.78 9.96
C THR A 88 6.55 -2.65 8.77
N ASN A 89 6.14 -3.88 9.05
CA ASN A 89 5.58 -4.75 8.02
C ASN A 89 4.13 -4.38 7.72
N TYR A 90 3.77 -4.41 6.46
CA TYR A 90 2.42 -4.21 5.98
C TYR A 90 2.05 -5.25 4.92
N GLN A 91 0.75 -5.53 4.78
CA GLN A 91 0.26 -6.59 3.90
C GLN A 91 0.30 -6.25 2.39
N GLU A 92 0.46 -4.98 2.05
CA GLU A 92 0.53 -4.47 0.68
C GLU A 92 1.86 -3.76 0.45
N ILE A 93 2.97 -4.51 0.46
CA ILE A 93 4.30 -3.91 0.28
C ILE A 93 4.59 -3.68 -1.20
N ALA A 94 5.08 -2.49 -1.52
CA ALA A 94 5.51 -2.08 -2.84
C ALA A 94 6.80 -1.26 -2.78
N ILE A 95 7.55 -1.24 -3.86
CA ILE A 95 8.62 -0.27 -4.07
C ILE A 95 8.00 0.95 -4.73
N SER A 96 7.93 2.08 -4.04
CA SER A 96 7.36 3.28 -4.63
C SER A 96 8.33 3.99 -5.56
N ASP A 97 7.79 4.74 -6.53
CA ASP A 97 8.56 5.65 -7.35
C ASP A 97 9.25 6.74 -6.50
N ILE A 98 8.70 7.05 -5.32
CA ILE A 98 9.26 8.03 -4.40
C ILE A 98 10.57 7.51 -3.80
N THR A 99 10.60 6.25 -3.36
CA THR A 99 11.83 5.63 -2.84
C THR A 99 12.86 5.42 -3.96
N LEU A 100 12.43 5.01 -5.15
CA LEU A 100 13.33 4.94 -6.30
C LEU A 100 13.94 6.30 -6.65
N ALA A 101 13.15 7.37 -6.58
CA ALA A 101 13.61 8.73 -6.84
C ALA A 101 14.72 9.18 -5.87
N TYR A 102 14.62 8.78 -4.59
CA TYR A 102 15.72 9.03 -3.65
C TYR A 102 17.03 8.41 -4.12
N PHE A 103 17.02 7.12 -4.49
CA PHE A 103 18.23 6.47 -4.97
C PHE A 103 18.78 7.13 -6.25
N GLU A 104 17.93 7.60 -7.12
CA GLU A 104 18.37 8.36 -8.31
C GLU A 104 18.99 9.71 -7.94
N ASP A 105 18.40 10.43 -6.98
CA ASP A 105 18.91 11.72 -6.50
C ASP A 105 20.27 11.63 -5.80
N THR A 106 20.65 10.46 -5.26
CA THR A 106 22.02 10.25 -4.74
C THR A 106 23.10 10.45 -5.81
N GLY A 107 22.75 10.33 -7.08
CA GLY A 107 23.68 10.36 -8.20
C GLY A 107 24.53 9.10 -8.35
N ILE A 108 24.40 8.15 -7.44
CA ILE A 108 25.15 6.88 -7.42
C ILE A 108 24.42 5.83 -8.28
N TYR A 109 23.08 5.83 -8.24
CA TYR A 109 22.29 4.76 -8.84
C TYR A 109 21.49 5.27 -10.06
N LYS A 110 21.34 4.39 -11.05
CA LYS A 110 20.35 4.54 -12.10
C LYS A 110 19.18 3.65 -11.76
N VAL A 111 18.01 4.24 -11.56
CA VAL A 111 16.81 3.49 -11.19
C VAL A 111 15.98 3.14 -12.40
N ASN A 112 15.29 2.01 -12.32
CA ASN A 112 14.26 1.62 -13.27
C ASN A 112 12.89 1.78 -12.59
N TYR A 113 12.17 2.83 -12.92
CA TYR A 113 10.84 3.10 -12.37
C TYR A 113 9.79 2.05 -12.73
N TYR A 114 10.04 1.20 -13.71
CA TYR A 114 9.15 0.07 -14.01
C TYR A 114 9.20 -1.05 -12.95
N THR A 115 10.18 -1.03 -12.06
CA THR A 115 10.22 -1.92 -10.91
C THR A 115 9.39 -1.41 -9.74
N GLY A 116 8.91 -0.18 -9.80
CA GLY A 116 7.98 0.39 -8.84
C GLY A 116 6.70 -0.45 -8.79
N GLY A 117 6.32 -0.89 -7.59
CA GLY A 117 5.14 -1.69 -7.39
C GLY A 117 3.84 -0.90 -7.46
N LEU A 118 2.75 -1.56 -7.11
CA LEU A 118 1.42 -0.96 -7.01
C LEU A 118 1.26 -0.10 -5.74
N PHE A 119 2.16 0.87 -5.54
CA PHE A 119 2.00 1.80 -4.43
C PHE A 119 0.80 2.72 -4.68
N ARG A 120 -0.27 2.53 -3.90
CA ARG A 120 -1.57 3.21 -4.08
C ARG A 120 -1.97 4.09 -2.92
N TYR A 121 -1.39 3.87 -1.74
CA TYR A 121 -1.75 4.59 -0.54
C TYR A 121 -1.58 6.10 -0.74
N GLY A 122 -2.66 6.85 -0.49
CA GLY A 122 -2.70 8.30 -0.70
C GLY A 122 -2.67 8.78 -2.16
N LYS A 123 -2.68 7.89 -3.15
CA LYS A 123 -2.57 8.27 -4.56
C LYS A 123 -3.73 9.14 -5.02
N ASN A 124 -3.40 10.31 -5.60
CA ASN A 124 -4.34 11.32 -6.09
C ASN A 124 -5.29 11.91 -5.02
N ARG A 125 -4.95 11.81 -3.72
CA ARG A 125 -5.79 12.32 -2.63
C ARG A 125 -5.66 13.83 -2.42
N GLY A 126 -4.72 14.47 -3.09
CA GLY A 126 -4.47 15.90 -2.97
C GLY A 126 -3.72 16.28 -1.70
N CYS A 127 -3.46 17.58 -1.54
CA CYS A 127 -2.75 18.11 -0.37
C CYS A 127 -3.47 17.84 0.95
N SER A 128 -4.80 17.74 0.92
CA SER A 128 -5.59 17.46 2.13
C SER A 128 -5.22 16.13 2.81
N PHE A 129 -4.74 15.14 2.06
CA PHE A 129 -4.27 13.88 2.63
C PHE A 129 -3.02 14.07 3.51
N LEU A 130 -2.16 15.01 3.15
CA LEU A 130 -0.91 15.32 3.85
C LEU A 130 -1.08 16.34 4.98
N GLU A 131 -2.17 17.13 4.93
CA GLU A 131 -2.35 18.29 5.80
C GLU A 131 -3.43 18.09 6.87
N GLN A 132 -4.37 17.18 6.66
CA GLN A 132 -5.52 16.96 7.52
C GLN A 132 -5.40 15.67 8.33
N ASP A 133 -6.13 15.60 9.44
CA ASP A 133 -6.25 14.41 10.23
C ASP A 133 -6.87 13.26 9.43
N CYS A 134 -6.45 12.03 9.74
CA CYS A 134 -6.98 10.83 9.11
C CYS A 134 -8.44 10.57 9.47
N ILE A 135 -8.80 10.91 10.69
CA ILE A 135 -10.13 10.73 11.27
C ILE A 135 -10.58 12.04 11.92
N TYR A 136 -11.85 12.31 11.87
CA TYR A 136 -12.49 13.46 12.49
C TYR A 136 -13.85 13.06 13.07
N ASP A 137 -14.54 14.01 13.71
CA ASP A 137 -15.88 13.82 14.28
C ASP A 137 -15.88 12.68 15.33
N ASP A 138 -14.98 12.80 16.31
CA ASP A 138 -14.82 11.86 17.42
C ASP A 138 -14.58 10.38 17.01
N GLY A 139 -13.93 10.18 15.87
CA GLY A 139 -13.61 8.85 15.38
C GLY A 139 -14.58 8.30 14.32
N GLU A 140 -15.65 9.01 14.04
CA GLU A 140 -16.74 8.49 13.21
C GLU A 140 -16.55 8.66 11.71
N LYS A 141 -15.70 9.62 11.26
CA LYS A 141 -15.60 9.99 9.86
C LYS A 141 -14.17 10.11 9.36
N THR A 142 -13.99 9.78 8.10
CA THR A 142 -12.77 10.04 7.33
C THR A 142 -13.11 10.63 5.96
N LYS A 143 -12.19 11.44 5.43
CA LYS A 143 -12.26 11.92 4.03
C LYS A 143 -11.57 10.95 3.06
N PHE A 144 -10.86 9.95 3.59
CA PHE A 144 -10.01 9.04 2.83
C PHE A 144 -10.39 7.58 3.13
N PRO A 145 -11.61 7.13 2.75
CA PRO A 145 -12.15 5.82 3.14
C PRO A 145 -11.45 4.62 2.47
N ASN A 146 -10.54 4.84 1.54
CA ASN A 146 -9.67 3.78 1.01
C ASN A 146 -8.40 3.59 1.85
N GLU A 147 -7.98 4.63 2.56
CA GLU A 147 -6.78 4.62 3.35
C GLU A 147 -7.09 4.39 4.83
N PHE A 148 -8.22 4.90 5.32
CA PHE A 148 -8.62 4.83 6.72
C PHE A 148 -10.02 4.26 6.88
N CYS A 149 -10.22 3.55 7.96
CA CYS A 149 -11.50 2.97 8.36
C CYS A 149 -12.00 3.59 9.67
N THR A 150 -13.26 3.37 10.03
CA THR A 150 -13.87 4.01 11.20
C THR A 150 -14.59 3.05 12.14
N ILE A 151 -14.83 1.82 11.72
CA ILE A 151 -15.57 0.83 12.51
C ILE A 151 -14.60 -0.24 13.01
N PRO A 152 -14.34 -0.33 14.33
CA PRO A 152 -13.41 -1.30 14.89
C PRO A 152 -13.73 -2.72 14.48
N GLY A 153 -12.74 -3.47 14.01
CA GLY A 153 -12.86 -4.88 13.63
C GLY A 153 -13.71 -5.16 12.39
N GLU A 154 -14.19 -4.12 11.68
CA GLU A 154 -14.81 -4.31 10.38
C GLU A 154 -13.76 -4.80 9.37
N TYR A 155 -14.14 -5.79 8.55
CA TYR A 155 -13.26 -6.26 7.48
C TYR A 155 -13.22 -5.25 6.35
N VAL A 156 -12.05 -4.72 6.05
CA VAL A 156 -11.84 -3.70 5.03
C VAL A 156 -10.73 -4.09 4.06
N CYS A 157 -10.84 -3.65 2.82
CA CYS A 157 -9.79 -3.83 1.84
C CYS A 157 -8.59 -2.94 2.15
N GLY A 158 -7.39 -3.39 1.80
CA GLY A 158 -6.24 -2.52 1.75
C GLY A 158 -6.35 -1.48 0.63
N SER A 159 -5.59 -0.42 0.70
CA SER A 159 -5.68 0.71 -0.22
C SER A 159 -5.35 0.37 -1.68
N SER A 160 -4.59 -0.70 -1.91
CA SER A 160 -4.28 -1.21 -3.26
C SER A 160 -5.30 -2.23 -3.76
N HIS A 161 -6.29 -2.60 -2.95
CA HIS A 161 -7.27 -3.65 -3.25
C HIS A 161 -6.67 -5.03 -3.55
N ILE A 162 -5.46 -5.31 -3.10
CA ILE A 162 -4.81 -6.62 -3.25
C ILE A 162 -4.82 -7.43 -1.95
N SER A 163 -5.22 -6.82 -0.85
CA SER A 163 -5.33 -7.45 0.46
C SER A 163 -6.60 -7.04 1.19
N ARG A 164 -6.85 -7.71 2.29
CA ARG A 164 -7.91 -7.39 3.25
C ARG A 164 -7.36 -7.49 4.67
N GLY A 165 -7.97 -6.76 5.59
CA GLY A 165 -7.63 -6.79 7.01
C GLY A 165 -8.80 -6.32 7.85
N ASP A 166 -8.59 -6.28 9.16
CA ASP A 166 -9.52 -5.70 10.10
C ASP A 166 -9.24 -4.20 10.23
N CYS A 167 -10.26 -3.41 10.42
CA CYS A 167 -10.10 -2.01 10.80
C CYS A 167 -9.43 -1.94 12.17
N TYR A 168 -8.16 -1.56 12.17
CA TYR A 168 -7.34 -1.57 13.35
C TYR A 168 -7.61 -0.35 14.22
N ILE A 169 -8.47 -0.52 15.20
CA ILE A 169 -8.78 0.45 16.26
C ILE A 169 -8.75 -0.31 17.57
N VAL A 170 -7.81 0.05 18.46
CA VAL A 170 -7.56 -0.67 19.71
C VAL A 170 -7.41 0.28 20.89
N LYS A 171 -7.53 -0.27 22.10
CA LYS A 171 -7.24 0.45 23.34
C LYS A 171 -5.81 0.18 23.78
N TYR A 172 -5.03 1.22 23.88
CA TYR A 172 -3.65 1.19 24.36
C TYR A 172 -3.58 1.20 25.89
N TYR A 173 -2.46 0.76 26.44
CA TYR A 173 -2.20 0.81 27.89
C TYR A 173 -1.90 2.22 28.38
N ASP A 174 -1.18 3.00 27.57
CA ASP A 174 -0.78 4.36 27.87
C ASP A 174 -1.68 5.37 27.15
N LEU A 175 -1.79 6.57 27.74
CA LEU A 175 -2.44 7.69 27.09
C LEU A 175 -1.71 8.05 25.81
N LEU A 176 -2.45 8.16 24.72
CA LEU A 176 -1.92 8.66 23.47
C LEU A 176 -1.61 10.17 23.59
N ASP A 177 -0.60 10.62 22.88
CA ASP A 177 -0.31 12.03 22.75
C ASP A 177 -1.53 12.77 22.18
N ASN A 178 -1.88 13.92 22.76
CA ASN A 178 -3.05 14.69 22.34
C ASN A 178 -3.08 15.04 20.83
N ARG A 179 -1.94 14.97 20.16
CA ARG A 179 -1.80 15.22 18.71
C ARG A 179 -2.30 14.08 17.85
N PHE A 180 -2.42 12.88 18.43
CA PHE A 180 -2.85 11.64 17.76
C PHE A 180 -4.10 11.05 18.42
N THR A 181 -4.86 11.86 19.15
CA THR A 181 -6.12 11.42 19.76
C THR A 181 -7.27 11.82 18.85
N TYR A 182 -7.77 10.85 18.11
CA TYR A 182 -8.88 11.00 17.17
C TYR A 182 -10.23 10.56 17.77
N TYR A 183 -10.21 10.01 18.98
CA TYR A 183 -11.37 9.43 19.66
C TYR A 183 -11.61 10.10 21.01
N PRO A 184 -12.87 10.09 21.54
CA PRO A 184 -13.16 10.62 22.88
C PRO A 184 -12.36 9.96 23.99
N ASP A 185 -12.14 8.63 23.92
CA ASP A 185 -11.27 7.90 24.82
C ASP A 185 -9.81 8.05 24.34
N LYS A 186 -9.00 8.79 25.05
CA LYS A 186 -7.59 9.08 24.73
C LYS A 186 -6.65 7.87 24.79
N TYR A 187 -7.15 6.71 25.20
CA TYR A 187 -6.43 5.43 25.12
C TYR A 187 -6.74 4.70 23.81
N VAL A 188 -7.71 5.17 23.00
CA VAL A 188 -8.11 4.52 21.75
C VAL A 188 -7.44 5.17 20.57
N GLY A 189 -6.89 4.34 19.69
CA GLY A 189 -6.26 4.78 18.45
C GLY A 189 -6.15 3.65 17.43
N GLY A 190 -5.72 4.02 16.24
CA GLY A 190 -5.40 3.10 15.17
C GLY A 190 -3.97 2.57 15.28
N PHE A 191 -3.32 2.34 14.16
CA PHE A 191 -2.00 1.72 14.06
C PHE A 191 -0.90 2.71 14.49
N GLY A 192 -0.12 2.36 15.51
CA GLY A 192 0.90 3.24 16.09
C GLY A 192 1.88 3.84 15.07
N PRO A 193 2.54 3.02 14.22
CA PRO A 193 3.45 3.53 13.20
C PRO A 193 2.83 4.48 12.17
N SER A 194 1.50 4.52 12.04
CA SER A 194 0.80 5.46 11.17
C SER A 194 0.19 6.64 11.93
N ASP A 195 0.89 7.16 12.94
CA ASP A 195 0.39 8.24 13.80
C ASP A 195 -0.96 7.90 14.45
N TYR A 196 -1.16 6.64 14.81
CA TYR A 196 -2.41 6.10 15.35
C TYR A 196 -3.64 6.26 14.46
N CYS A 197 -3.44 6.45 13.16
CA CYS A 197 -4.53 6.40 12.19
C CYS A 197 -5.06 4.98 12.02
N PRO A 198 -6.38 4.78 11.96
CA PRO A 198 -6.97 3.46 11.76
C PRO A 198 -6.87 3.03 10.30
N ILE A 199 -6.25 1.90 10.08
CA ILE A 199 -5.97 1.33 8.77
C ILE A 199 -6.51 -0.10 8.67
N SER A 200 -6.62 -0.60 7.44
CA SER A 200 -6.78 -2.03 7.20
C SER A 200 -5.51 -2.74 7.62
N TYR A 201 -5.54 -3.43 8.74
CA TYR A 201 -4.39 -4.17 9.27
C TYR A 201 -4.84 -5.48 9.88
N ARG A 202 -3.99 -6.48 9.85
CA ARG A 202 -4.27 -7.71 10.58
C ARG A 202 -3.16 -8.03 11.55
N PHE A 203 -3.56 -8.28 12.79
CA PHE A 203 -2.69 -8.84 13.79
C PHE A 203 -2.39 -10.31 13.50
N TYR A 204 -1.15 -10.63 13.73
CA TYR A 204 -0.70 -11.99 13.93
C TYR A 204 -1.15 -12.44 15.34
N ASP A 205 -1.97 -13.45 15.43
CA ASP A 205 -2.22 -14.13 16.71
C ASP A 205 -1.10 -15.14 16.93
N GLU A 206 -0.18 -14.82 17.82
CA GLU A 206 0.97 -15.66 18.17
C GLU A 206 0.56 -17.02 18.79
N ASN A 207 -0.72 -17.21 19.13
CA ASN A 207 -1.24 -18.43 19.74
C ASN A 207 -1.71 -19.49 18.72
N ILE A 208 -1.60 -19.24 17.44
CA ILE A 208 -1.90 -20.24 16.41
C ILE A 208 -0.64 -21.02 16.09
N ASP A 209 -0.54 -22.21 16.70
CA ASP A 209 0.60 -23.17 16.63
C ASP A 209 0.88 -23.79 15.24
N ASP A 210 0.58 -23.14 14.15
CA ASP A 210 0.82 -23.65 12.79
C ASP A 210 1.99 -22.92 12.11
N LEU A 211 3.21 -23.25 12.58
CA LEU A 211 4.48 -22.69 12.12
C LEU A 211 4.88 -23.02 10.66
N GLU A 212 4.06 -23.77 9.92
CA GLU A 212 4.39 -24.23 8.56
C GLU A 212 3.69 -23.48 7.41
N LYS A 213 2.82 -22.52 7.70
CA LYS A 213 2.17 -21.73 6.64
C LYS A 213 2.65 -20.30 6.68
N ASP A 214 3.09 -19.80 5.54
CA ASP A 214 3.47 -18.41 5.30
C ASP A 214 2.30 -17.46 5.65
N TYR A 215 2.19 -17.07 6.92
CA TYR A 215 1.08 -16.32 7.53
C TYR A 215 0.85 -14.90 6.96
N TYR A 216 1.75 -14.41 6.13
CA TYR A 216 1.59 -13.12 5.45
C TYR A 216 0.63 -13.15 4.26
N TYR A 217 0.24 -14.33 3.78
CA TYR A 217 -0.52 -14.48 2.53
C TYR A 217 -2.03 -14.76 2.66
N PRO A 218 -2.61 -15.24 3.77
CA PRO A 218 -4.02 -15.66 3.77
C PRO A 218 -5.00 -14.51 3.47
N PHE A 219 -4.55 -13.26 3.58
CA PHE A 219 -5.37 -12.06 3.35
C PHE A 219 -5.05 -11.33 2.06
N ASN A 220 -4.10 -11.81 1.29
CA ASN A 220 -3.80 -11.30 -0.03
C ASN A 220 -4.69 -12.00 -1.08
N CYS A 221 -5.38 -11.23 -1.91
CA CYS A 221 -6.28 -11.77 -2.93
C CYS A 221 -5.57 -12.56 -4.03
N LYS A 222 -4.25 -12.39 -4.19
CA LYS A 222 -3.48 -13.12 -5.20
C LYS A 222 -2.96 -14.46 -4.70
N TYR A 223 -2.56 -14.53 -3.44
CA TYR A 223 -1.84 -15.69 -2.87
C TYR A 223 -2.48 -16.23 -1.59
N GLY A 224 -3.60 -15.66 -1.17
CA GLY A 224 -4.28 -16.01 0.07
C GLY A 224 -5.00 -17.35 0.05
N VAL A 225 -5.73 -17.61 1.11
CA VAL A 225 -6.63 -18.75 1.24
C VAL A 225 -8.07 -18.30 0.97
N ASN A 226 -8.79 -19.10 0.20
CA ASN A 226 -10.21 -18.87 -0.06
C ASN A 226 -11.03 -19.23 1.19
N ILE A 227 -11.53 -18.21 1.88
CA ILE A 227 -12.32 -18.38 3.12
C ILE A 227 -13.82 -18.39 2.81
N TYR A 228 -14.23 -17.69 1.76
CA TYR A 228 -15.62 -17.44 1.41
C TYR A 228 -16.02 -18.08 0.07
N GLU A 229 -15.47 -19.26 -0.25
CA GLU A 229 -15.72 -19.97 -1.51
C GLU A 229 -17.22 -20.14 -1.80
N LYS A 230 -18.03 -20.44 -0.76
CA LYS A 230 -19.49 -20.66 -0.91
C LYS A 230 -20.24 -19.44 -1.42
N ILE A 231 -19.72 -18.24 -1.24
CA ILE A 231 -20.31 -17.01 -1.75
C ILE A 231 -19.57 -16.45 -2.95
N GLY A 232 -18.68 -17.24 -3.55
CA GLY A 232 -18.02 -16.94 -4.81
C GLY A 232 -16.72 -16.16 -4.68
N GLU A 233 -16.08 -16.21 -3.50
CA GLU A 233 -14.71 -15.71 -3.35
C GLU A 233 -13.77 -16.44 -4.31
N ALA A 234 -12.85 -15.71 -4.90
CA ALA A 234 -11.80 -16.24 -5.77
C ALA A 234 -10.46 -15.65 -5.38
N ILE A 235 -9.48 -16.51 -5.09
CA ILE A 235 -8.10 -16.15 -4.85
C ILE A 235 -7.28 -16.51 -6.10
N GLY A 236 -6.52 -15.57 -6.62
CA GLY A 236 -5.70 -15.80 -7.81
C GLY A 236 -5.06 -14.52 -8.34
N GLU A 237 -4.21 -14.69 -9.33
CA GLU A 237 -3.40 -13.62 -9.94
C GLU A 237 -4.24 -12.39 -10.34
N TYR A 238 -5.46 -12.62 -10.81
CA TYR A 238 -6.38 -11.57 -11.28
C TYR A 238 -7.46 -11.24 -10.27
N SER A 239 -7.26 -11.54 -8.98
CA SER A 239 -8.23 -11.24 -7.93
C SER A 239 -7.91 -9.93 -7.24
N ALA A 240 -8.97 -9.21 -6.88
CA ALA A 240 -8.92 -7.96 -6.13
C ALA A 240 -9.92 -7.98 -4.98
N CYS A 241 -9.64 -7.18 -3.95
CA CYS A 241 -10.48 -7.03 -2.77
C CYS A 241 -11.62 -6.03 -3.02
N PHE A 242 -12.81 -6.41 -2.56
CA PHE A 242 -14.02 -5.57 -2.60
C PHE A 242 -14.75 -5.63 -1.25
N GLU A 243 -15.23 -4.51 -0.78
CA GLU A 243 -16.19 -4.47 0.32
C GLU A 243 -17.55 -4.95 -0.21
N SER A 244 -18.03 -6.08 0.30
CA SER A 244 -19.16 -6.79 -0.27
C SER A 244 -19.99 -7.52 0.80
N SER A 245 -21.30 -7.46 0.66
CA SER A 245 -22.26 -8.32 1.36
C SER A 245 -23.06 -9.17 0.38
N LEU A 246 -22.52 -9.39 -0.83
CA LEU A 246 -23.20 -10.16 -1.87
C LEU A 246 -23.32 -11.63 -1.48
N VAL A 247 -24.56 -12.15 -1.61
CA VAL A 247 -24.88 -13.56 -1.46
C VAL A 247 -25.65 -14.00 -2.70
N PRO A 248 -25.27 -15.13 -3.33
CA PRO A 248 -26.07 -15.72 -4.40
C PRO A 248 -27.51 -15.96 -3.96
N GLN A 249 -28.50 -15.59 -4.76
CA GLN A 249 -29.93 -15.69 -4.39
C GLN A 249 -30.41 -17.11 -4.11
N ASN A 250 -29.69 -18.11 -4.56
CA ASN A 250 -29.98 -19.53 -4.31
C ASN A 250 -29.41 -20.03 -2.95
N LEU A 251 -28.62 -19.21 -2.25
CA LEU A 251 -28.07 -19.55 -0.93
C LEU A 251 -28.89 -18.86 0.16
N ASN A 252 -29.36 -19.64 1.11
CA ASN A 252 -30.13 -19.14 2.25
C ASN A 252 -29.18 -18.73 3.38
N ILE A 253 -28.27 -17.81 3.09
CA ILE A 253 -27.29 -17.28 4.04
C ILE A 253 -27.56 -15.78 4.21
N PHE A 254 -27.75 -15.35 5.46
CA PHE A 254 -27.83 -13.93 5.79
C PHE A 254 -26.45 -13.48 6.27
N LEU A 255 -25.78 -12.66 5.47
CA LEU A 255 -24.60 -11.93 5.89
C LEU A 255 -25.06 -10.57 6.43
N ASN A 256 -24.97 -10.40 7.74
CA ASN A 256 -25.37 -9.16 8.40
C ASN A 256 -24.29 -8.07 8.38
N PHE A 257 -23.14 -8.34 7.77
CA PHE A 257 -21.97 -7.48 7.79
C PHE A 257 -21.42 -7.26 6.39
N ASN A 258 -20.75 -6.14 6.19
CA ASN A 258 -19.89 -5.96 5.03
C ASN A 258 -18.62 -6.79 5.26
N TYR A 259 -18.23 -7.55 4.26
CA TYR A 259 -17.00 -8.32 4.24
C TYR A 259 -16.07 -7.77 3.18
N SER A 260 -14.78 -7.89 3.41
CA SER A 260 -13.79 -7.75 2.34
C SER A 260 -13.61 -9.10 1.67
N ILE A 261 -14.03 -9.21 0.43
CA ILE A 261 -14.03 -10.44 -0.33
C ILE A 261 -13.18 -10.26 -1.58
N CYS A 262 -12.35 -11.25 -1.86
CA CYS A 262 -11.57 -11.28 -3.09
C CYS A 262 -12.42 -11.85 -4.23
N TYR A 263 -12.47 -11.15 -5.35
CA TYR A 263 -13.11 -11.62 -6.57
C TYR A 263 -12.16 -11.56 -7.75
N GLU A 264 -12.28 -12.52 -8.66
CA GLU A 264 -11.59 -12.46 -9.95
C GLU A 264 -12.13 -11.30 -10.77
N ILE A 265 -11.22 -10.53 -11.38
CA ILE A 265 -11.58 -9.34 -12.14
C ILE A 265 -10.95 -9.30 -13.53
N LYS A 266 -11.61 -8.58 -14.42
CA LYS A 266 -11.09 -8.18 -15.72
C LYS A 266 -11.30 -6.69 -15.93
N CYS A 267 -10.24 -5.99 -16.30
CA CYS A 267 -10.31 -4.56 -16.60
C CYS A 267 -10.70 -4.30 -18.05
N ASN A 268 -11.82 -3.62 -18.27
CA ASN A 268 -12.20 -3.11 -19.57
C ASN A 268 -11.61 -1.69 -19.74
N ARG A 269 -10.55 -1.57 -20.54
CA ARG A 269 -9.80 -0.32 -20.70
C ARG A 269 -10.55 0.73 -21.53
N GLU A 270 -11.32 0.28 -22.50
CA GLU A 270 -12.06 1.20 -23.38
C GLU A 270 -13.15 1.92 -22.61
N LYS A 271 -13.94 1.16 -21.85
CA LYS A 271 -15.05 1.71 -21.05
C LYS A 271 -14.65 2.17 -19.66
N LYS A 272 -13.43 1.85 -19.22
CA LYS A 272 -12.97 2.08 -17.83
C LYS A 272 -13.88 1.41 -16.81
N GLU A 273 -14.21 0.14 -17.03
CA GLU A 273 -15.06 -0.68 -16.18
C GLU A 273 -14.29 -1.85 -15.59
N ILE A 274 -14.65 -2.27 -14.37
CA ILE A 274 -14.15 -3.49 -13.75
C ILE A 274 -15.23 -4.57 -13.91
N ILE A 275 -14.91 -5.65 -14.59
CA ILE A 275 -15.78 -6.81 -14.71
C ILE A 275 -15.37 -7.79 -13.62
N ILE A 276 -16.27 -8.11 -12.73
CA ILE A 276 -16.07 -8.99 -11.57
C ILE A 276 -16.74 -10.32 -11.89
N SER A 277 -16.01 -11.44 -11.75
CA SER A 277 -16.52 -12.79 -11.88
C SER A 277 -16.85 -13.37 -10.50
N ILE A 278 -18.08 -13.86 -10.33
CA ILE A 278 -18.54 -14.50 -9.09
C ILE A 278 -19.25 -15.80 -9.46
N GLY A 279 -18.53 -16.90 -9.39
CA GLY A 279 -19.01 -18.20 -9.92
C GLY A 279 -19.24 -18.13 -11.44
N ASP A 280 -20.44 -18.45 -11.89
CA ASP A 280 -20.86 -18.41 -13.30
C ASP A 280 -21.41 -17.04 -13.75
N LYS A 281 -21.45 -16.05 -12.85
CA LYS A 281 -22.04 -14.73 -13.10
C LYS A 281 -20.98 -13.65 -13.14
N THR A 282 -21.31 -12.56 -13.84
CA THR A 282 -20.47 -11.36 -13.89
C THR A 282 -21.24 -10.13 -13.43
N ILE A 283 -20.54 -9.23 -12.75
CA ILE A 283 -21.01 -7.93 -12.33
C ILE A 283 -20.05 -6.88 -12.90
N THR A 284 -20.60 -5.78 -13.40
CA THR A 284 -19.77 -4.67 -13.93
C THR A 284 -19.80 -3.49 -12.97
N CYS A 285 -18.63 -3.12 -12.47
CA CYS A 285 -18.42 -1.87 -11.75
C CYS A 285 -18.09 -0.76 -12.75
N PRO A 286 -18.76 0.40 -12.65
CA PRO A 286 -18.50 1.55 -13.51
C PRO A 286 -17.14 2.20 -13.17
N LYS A 287 -16.74 3.19 -13.97
CA LYS A 287 -15.47 3.89 -13.84
C LYS A 287 -15.21 4.50 -12.45
N TYR A 288 -16.25 5.06 -11.86
CA TYR A 288 -16.14 5.79 -10.60
C TYR A 288 -16.67 4.96 -9.43
N GLU A 289 -16.19 5.28 -8.24
CA GLU A 289 -16.67 4.65 -7.00
C GLU A 289 -18.20 4.71 -6.91
N THR A 290 -18.84 3.57 -6.65
CA THR A 290 -20.29 3.44 -6.53
C THR A 290 -20.67 2.23 -5.70
N ILE A 291 -21.92 2.21 -5.20
CA ILE A 291 -22.47 1.06 -4.48
C ILE A 291 -23.56 0.44 -5.36
N LEU A 292 -23.34 -0.82 -5.74
CA LEU A 292 -24.35 -1.65 -6.41
C LEU A 292 -25.17 -2.38 -5.36
N THR A 293 -26.49 -2.31 -5.48
CA THR A 293 -27.43 -2.99 -4.58
C THR A 293 -28.18 -4.07 -5.34
N ASN A 294 -28.16 -5.30 -4.82
CA ASN A 294 -28.79 -6.49 -5.41
C ASN A 294 -28.47 -6.65 -6.91
N PRO A 295 -27.19 -6.63 -7.32
CA PRO A 295 -26.86 -6.82 -8.72
C PRO A 295 -27.29 -8.21 -9.18
N ASN A 296 -27.47 -8.37 -10.49
CA ASN A 296 -28.09 -9.54 -11.15
C ASN A 296 -27.70 -10.89 -10.53
N GLY A 297 -28.67 -11.56 -9.91
CA GLY A 297 -28.52 -12.90 -9.31
C GLY A 297 -27.93 -12.93 -7.90
N PHE A 298 -27.74 -11.76 -7.27
CA PHE A 298 -27.25 -11.63 -5.90
C PHE A 298 -28.18 -10.75 -5.06
N THR A 299 -28.14 -10.98 -3.74
CA THR A 299 -28.68 -10.09 -2.72
C THR A 299 -27.52 -9.45 -1.97
N GLY A 300 -27.68 -8.21 -1.52
CA GLY A 300 -26.68 -7.46 -0.78
C GLY A 300 -26.09 -6.30 -1.55
N LYS A 301 -24.96 -5.80 -1.09
CA LYS A 301 -24.28 -4.62 -1.63
C LYS A 301 -22.86 -4.96 -2.03
N LEU A 302 -22.37 -4.27 -3.06
CA LEU A 302 -20.99 -4.31 -3.52
C LEU A 302 -20.50 -2.86 -3.67
N LYS A 303 -19.44 -2.51 -2.97
CA LYS A 303 -18.76 -1.24 -3.17
C LYS A 303 -17.74 -1.40 -4.30
N CYS A 304 -18.04 -0.78 -5.42
CA CYS A 304 -17.12 -0.69 -6.54
C CYS A 304 -16.09 0.40 -6.29
N PRO A 305 -14.79 0.10 -6.34
CA PRO A 305 -13.74 1.11 -6.24
C PRO A 305 -13.65 1.95 -7.51
N ASP A 306 -12.94 3.09 -7.44
CA ASP A 306 -12.54 3.81 -8.64
C ASP A 306 -11.70 2.90 -9.55
N TYR A 307 -11.99 2.90 -10.85
CA TYR A 307 -11.28 2.08 -11.84
C TYR A 307 -9.77 2.21 -11.74
N ASN A 308 -9.27 3.44 -11.54
CA ASN A 308 -7.83 3.70 -11.47
C ASN A 308 -7.17 3.20 -10.18
N MET A 309 -7.91 2.82 -9.17
CA MET A 309 -7.35 2.21 -7.95
C MET A 309 -7.02 0.74 -8.15
N VAL A 310 -7.79 0.05 -8.97
CA VAL A 310 -7.66 -1.40 -9.22
C VAL A 310 -7.04 -1.69 -10.58
N CYS A 311 -7.54 -1.00 -11.63
CA CYS A 311 -7.16 -1.21 -13.02
C CYS A 311 -6.23 -0.11 -13.51
N THR A 312 -5.09 0.06 -12.89
CA THR A 312 -4.13 1.03 -13.41
C THR A 312 -3.39 0.45 -14.59
N SER A 313 -3.36 1.23 -15.63
CA SER A 313 -2.55 1.11 -16.83
C SER A 313 -1.66 -0.14 -16.88
N GLU A 314 -2.23 -1.28 -17.32
CA GLU A 314 -1.44 -2.42 -17.77
C GLU A 314 -0.51 -3.11 -16.78
N ILE A 315 -0.42 -2.63 -15.51
CA ILE A 315 0.45 -3.20 -14.51
C ILE A 315 -0.33 -4.19 -13.64
N TRP A 316 -0.23 -5.47 -13.93
CA TRP A 316 -0.45 -6.53 -12.97
C TRP A 316 0.90 -6.99 -12.44
N CYS A 317 1.09 -6.82 -11.15
CA CYS A 317 2.24 -7.37 -10.47
C CYS A 317 1.91 -8.79 -10.03
N ASN A 318 2.49 -9.77 -10.68
CA ASN A 318 2.39 -11.16 -10.25
C ASN A 318 3.30 -11.43 -9.05
N GLU A 319 4.43 -10.75 -9.02
CA GLU A 319 5.36 -10.73 -7.90
C GLU A 319 5.81 -9.29 -7.64
N LEU A 320 6.46 -9.04 -6.49
CA LEU A 320 6.94 -7.73 -6.10
C LEU A 320 7.74 -7.00 -7.18
N PHE A 321 8.46 -7.74 -7.99
CA PHE A 321 9.38 -7.22 -9.01
C PHE A 321 8.89 -7.43 -10.45
N ASP A 322 7.72 -8.03 -10.63
CA ASP A 322 7.13 -8.29 -11.94
C ASP A 322 6.05 -7.29 -12.34
N CYS A 323 6.07 -6.12 -11.69
CA CYS A 323 5.19 -5.01 -12.04
C CYS A 323 5.72 -4.31 -13.29
N ILE A 324 5.61 -4.95 -14.43
CA ILE A 324 6.03 -4.38 -15.70
C ILE A 324 4.79 -4.05 -16.50
N ASP A 325 4.68 -2.80 -16.92
CA ASP A 325 3.71 -2.38 -17.92
C ASP A 325 3.98 -3.14 -19.23
N LYS A 326 2.99 -3.91 -19.71
CA LYS A 326 3.13 -4.68 -20.96
C LYS A 326 3.49 -3.82 -22.17
N LYS A 327 3.17 -2.55 -22.14
CA LYS A 327 3.56 -1.58 -23.19
C LYS A 327 5.04 -1.23 -23.11
N SER A 328 5.61 -1.23 -21.91
CA SER A 328 7.02 -0.95 -21.69
C SER A 328 7.92 -2.18 -21.81
N LEU A 329 7.37 -3.41 -21.90
CA LEU A 329 8.17 -4.60 -22.21
C LEU A 329 8.88 -4.47 -23.57
N SER A 330 8.22 -3.93 -24.60
CA SER A 330 8.85 -3.65 -25.90
C SER A 330 9.88 -2.52 -25.80
N ASP A 331 9.64 -1.56 -24.91
CA ASP A 331 10.55 -0.44 -24.66
C ASP A 331 11.71 -0.85 -23.75
N LEU A 332 11.50 -1.83 -22.84
CA LEU A 332 12.54 -2.42 -22.00
C LEU A 332 13.57 -3.19 -22.85
N ASP A 333 13.12 -3.95 -23.83
CA ASP A 333 14.03 -4.68 -24.74
C ASP A 333 14.90 -3.72 -25.54
N THR A 334 14.34 -2.60 -25.96
CA THR A 334 15.09 -1.51 -26.61
C THR A 334 15.95 -0.72 -25.61
N TYR A 335 15.48 -0.54 -24.38
CA TYR A 335 16.20 0.21 -23.35
C TYR A 335 17.37 -0.58 -22.77
N THR A 336 17.20 -1.88 -22.51
CA THR A 336 18.29 -2.79 -22.06
C THR A 336 19.35 -2.99 -23.13
N TYR A 337 18.99 -3.03 -24.41
CA TYR A 337 19.93 -3.15 -25.51
C TYR A 337 20.81 -1.89 -25.67
N ASN A 338 20.28 -0.71 -25.42
CA ASN A 338 21.01 0.56 -25.55
C ASN A 338 21.80 0.96 -24.29
N GLN A 339 21.65 0.27 -23.16
CA GLN A 339 22.20 0.68 -21.86
C GLN A 339 23.28 -0.27 -21.29
N ASN A 340 24.00 -0.99 -22.13
CA ASN A 340 25.14 -1.83 -21.69
C ASN A 340 26.30 -1.06 -21.01
N LYS A 341 26.04 0.10 -20.43
CA LYS A 341 27.01 0.95 -19.70
C LYS A 341 26.44 1.58 -18.41
N GLY A 342 25.52 0.97 -17.71
CA GLY A 342 25.01 1.54 -16.47
C GLY A 342 24.40 0.50 -15.54
N TYR A 343 24.67 0.64 -14.26
CA TYR A 343 24.15 -0.22 -13.19
C TYR A 343 22.67 0.03 -12.98
N PHE A 344 21.88 -1.05 -12.84
CA PHE A 344 20.44 -0.99 -12.65
C PHE A 344 20.06 -1.50 -11.26
N LEU A 345 19.29 -0.73 -10.50
CA LEU A 345 18.43 -1.24 -9.45
C LEU A 345 17.12 -1.75 -10.08
N GLY A 346 17.23 -2.78 -10.88
CA GLY A 346 16.11 -3.56 -11.38
C GLY A 346 16.33 -4.99 -10.88
N LEU A 347 15.67 -5.34 -9.79
CA LEU A 347 15.88 -6.62 -9.13
C LEU A 347 15.04 -7.72 -9.77
N ASN A 348 15.26 -8.01 -11.04
CA ASN A 348 14.69 -9.18 -11.69
C ASN A 348 15.49 -10.41 -11.29
N LYS A 349 15.05 -11.10 -10.23
CA LYS A 349 15.57 -12.33 -9.60
C LYS A 349 16.69 -12.13 -8.56
N LEU A 350 16.65 -12.96 -7.53
CA LEU A 350 17.66 -13.09 -6.47
C LEU A 350 19.11 -13.19 -6.99
N GLU A 351 19.32 -13.75 -8.17
CA GLU A 351 20.62 -13.81 -8.84
C GLU A 351 21.25 -12.43 -9.11
N ASN A 352 20.42 -11.39 -9.31
CA ASN A 352 20.91 -10.03 -9.52
C ASN A 352 21.26 -9.35 -8.19
N ILE A 353 20.63 -9.71 -7.08
CA ILE A 353 21.00 -9.22 -5.74
C ILE A 353 22.40 -9.69 -5.38
N PHE A 354 22.71 -10.96 -5.61
CA PHE A 354 24.07 -11.51 -5.38
C PHE A 354 25.11 -10.86 -6.28
N LYS A 355 24.79 -10.53 -7.51
CA LYS A 355 25.71 -9.81 -8.42
C LYS A 355 25.97 -8.37 -7.96
N ILE A 356 24.98 -7.70 -7.42
CA ILE A 356 25.14 -6.34 -6.86
C ILE A 356 26.01 -6.40 -5.60
N ILE A 357 25.75 -7.33 -4.67
CA ILE A 357 26.58 -7.49 -3.46
C ILE A 357 28.02 -7.84 -3.82
N LEU A 358 28.25 -8.78 -4.75
CA LEU A 358 29.62 -9.15 -5.17
C LEU A 358 30.36 -8.00 -5.86
N PHE A 359 29.67 -7.08 -6.52
CA PHE A 359 30.30 -5.96 -7.21
C PHE A 359 30.71 -4.80 -6.29
N PHE A 360 30.10 -4.70 -5.11
CA PHE A 360 30.48 -3.71 -4.09
C PHE A 360 31.58 -4.21 -3.15
N PHE A 361 31.88 -5.52 -3.14
CA PHE A 361 32.91 -6.13 -2.27
C PHE A 361 34.14 -6.66 -3.05
N LEU A 362 34.21 -6.51 -4.35
CA LEU A 362 35.35 -6.74 -5.22
C LEU A 362 35.78 -5.45 -5.92
#